data_62d134f54093123bf3ecd7a8c7f271f0
#
_entry.id   62d134f54093123bf3ecd7a8c7f271f0
#
_cell.length_a   1.000
_cell.length_b   1.000
_cell.length_c   1.000
_cell.angle_alpha   90.00
_cell.angle_beta   90.00
_cell.angle_gamma   90.00
#
_symmetry.space_group_name_H-M   'P 1'
#
loop_
_entity.id
_entity.type
_entity.pdbx_description
1 polymer ?
#
loop_
_entity_poly.entity_id
_entity_poly.type
_entity_poly.pdbx_seq_one_letter_code
_entity_poly.pdbx_strand_id
1 'polypeptide(L)'
;MHEKRTRLIKKCNMKSGPLMYWMSRDQRAKDNWALLFTQDLAVKYNLPVIVVFCLVPQFLGATTRQYSFMLEGLKEVEKALAEKNISFFLITGLPGKKIPEFVEKHTVGALVTDFSPLRIKREWKKEIVQKIDIPCYEVDAHNIVPCWTASPKQEYGAYTFRPKIHRALPEFLENYPTLKKHPVTWKEKKGKADWKKSMLTLEIDQTVPPVDWLKPGEKFAQKTLRTFLKN
;
A
#
# COMPACT_ATOMS: atom_id res chain seq x y z
N MET A 1 -3.90 16.42 -2.60
CA MET A 1 -2.79 15.52 -3.03
C MET A 1 -2.39 15.87 -4.45
N HIS A 2 -1.12 15.68 -4.82
CA HIS A 2 -0.60 16.01 -6.14
C HIS A 2 -1.15 15.05 -7.20
N GLU A 3 -1.97 15.51 -8.14
CA GLU A 3 -2.64 14.67 -9.15
C GLU A 3 -1.65 13.87 -10.02
N LYS A 4 -0.47 14.44 -10.29
CA LYS A 4 0.59 13.79 -11.06
C LYS A 4 1.18 12.51 -10.41
N ARG A 5 0.89 12.25 -9.11
CA ARG A 5 1.26 11.00 -8.42
C ARG A 5 0.31 9.85 -8.72
N THR A 6 -0.83 10.15 -9.33
CA THR A 6 -1.90 9.17 -9.53
C THR A 6 -2.17 9.00 -11.01
N ARG A 7 -2.44 7.78 -11.41
CA ARG A 7 -2.94 7.46 -12.75
C ARG A 7 -4.10 6.46 -12.68
N LEU A 8 -5.09 6.68 -13.52
CA LEU A 8 -6.21 5.76 -13.69
C LEU A 8 -5.77 4.66 -14.65
N ILE A 9 -5.65 3.42 -14.15
CA ILE A 9 -5.22 2.26 -14.95
C ILE A 9 -6.38 1.42 -15.48
N LYS A 10 -7.57 1.57 -14.88
CA LYS A 10 -8.84 1.06 -15.43
C LYS A 10 -9.94 2.09 -15.25
N LYS A 11 -10.58 2.45 -16.35
CA LYS A 11 -11.74 3.35 -16.35
C LYS A 11 -13.03 2.53 -16.32
N CYS A 12 -13.80 2.68 -15.27
CA CYS A 12 -15.13 2.10 -15.08
C CYS A 12 -15.98 3.05 -14.24
N ASN A 13 -17.29 2.78 -14.15
CA ASN A 13 -18.15 3.47 -13.21
C ASN A 13 -17.84 3.06 -11.76
N MET A 14 -17.77 4.02 -10.86
CA MET A 14 -17.60 3.76 -9.44
C MET A 14 -18.89 3.15 -8.87
N LYS A 15 -18.75 2.08 -8.07
CA LYS A 15 -19.87 1.47 -7.35
C LYS A 15 -20.03 2.13 -5.96
N SER A 16 -21.18 1.95 -5.32
CA SER A 16 -21.51 2.55 -4.03
C SER A 16 -20.87 1.89 -2.81
N GLY A 17 -19.92 0.98 -3.00
CA GLY A 17 -19.21 0.30 -1.93
C GLY A 17 -17.99 1.04 -1.41
N PRO A 18 -17.24 0.44 -0.47
CA PRO A 18 -16.07 1.06 0.11
C PRO A 18 -14.99 1.31 -0.93
N LEU A 19 -14.18 2.37 -0.72
CA LEU A 19 -12.95 2.52 -1.47
C LEU A 19 -11.85 1.68 -0.82
N MET A 20 -11.23 0.84 -1.63
CA MET A 20 -10.22 -0.11 -1.18
C MET A 20 -8.82 0.34 -1.57
N TYR A 21 -7.94 0.45 -0.57
CA TYR A 21 -6.52 0.53 -0.81
C TYR A 21 -5.89 -0.86 -0.67
N TRP A 22 -5.41 -1.44 -1.78
CA TRP A 22 -4.57 -2.62 -1.75
C TRP A 22 -3.14 -2.21 -1.40
N MET A 23 -2.85 -2.24 -0.10
CA MET A 23 -1.52 -1.97 0.45
C MET A 23 -0.56 -3.11 0.05
N SER A 24 0.49 -2.77 -0.64
CA SER A 24 1.39 -3.77 -1.20
C SER A 24 2.87 -3.44 -1.01
N ARG A 25 3.27 -2.19 -1.19
CA ARG A 25 4.65 -1.72 -1.10
C ARG A 25 4.87 -0.83 0.12
N ASP A 26 4.04 0.19 0.28
CA ASP A 26 4.15 1.16 1.36
C ASP A 26 3.32 0.73 2.57
N GLN A 27 3.88 -0.20 3.37
CA GLN A 27 3.22 -0.88 4.49
C GLN A 27 3.26 0.00 5.75
N ARG A 28 2.64 1.18 5.67
CA ARG A 28 2.59 2.19 6.73
C ARG A 28 1.31 3.01 6.67
N ALA A 29 0.87 3.51 7.82
CA ALA A 29 -0.30 4.37 7.91
C ALA A 29 0.05 5.86 7.78
N LYS A 30 1.26 6.26 8.18
CA LYS A 30 1.76 7.63 8.01
C LYS A 30 2.54 7.77 6.71
N ASP A 31 2.61 8.99 6.21
CA ASP A 31 3.42 9.35 5.05
C ASP A 31 3.18 8.43 3.84
N ASN A 32 1.90 8.10 3.59
CA ASN A 32 1.47 7.18 2.55
C ASN A 32 0.51 7.87 1.58
N TRP A 33 1.03 8.27 0.43
CA TRP A 33 0.27 8.98 -0.60
C TRP A 33 -0.90 8.16 -1.17
N ALA A 34 -0.77 6.84 -1.28
CA ALA A 34 -1.85 5.99 -1.79
C ALA A 34 -3.02 5.93 -0.80
N LEU A 35 -2.73 5.84 0.51
CA LEU A 35 -3.74 5.87 1.55
C LEU A 35 -4.43 7.25 1.64
N LEU A 36 -3.65 8.34 1.55
CA LEU A 36 -4.19 9.71 1.54
C LEU A 36 -5.08 9.93 0.32
N PHE A 37 -4.66 9.49 -0.87
CA PHE A 37 -5.49 9.56 -2.07
C PHE A 37 -6.80 8.79 -1.91
N THR A 38 -6.72 7.57 -1.37
CA THR A 38 -7.92 6.76 -1.13
C THR A 38 -8.88 7.48 -0.18
N GLN A 39 -8.36 8.10 0.88
CA GLN A 39 -9.18 8.85 1.83
C GLN A 39 -9.82 10.08 1.20
N ASP A 40 -9.05 10.88 0.44
CA ASP A 40 -9.56 12.09 -0.23
C ASP A 40 -10.68 11.73 -1.23
N LEU A 41 -10.46 10.67 -2.02
CA LEU A 41 -11.44 10.18 -2.97
C LEU A 41 -12.70 9.67 -2.25
N ALA A 42 -12.56 8.93 -1.15
CA ALA A 42 -13.67 8.41 -0.37
C ALA A 42 -14.48 9.52 0.30
N VAL A 43 -13.83 10.55 0.83
CA VAL A 43 -14.50 11.73 1.40
C VAL A 43 -15.33 12.45 0.31
N LYS A 44 -14.76 12.61 -0.90
CA LYS A 44 -15.46 13.24 -2.03
C LYS A 44 -16.78 12.54 -2.40
N TYR A 45 -16.80 11.21 -2.29
CA TYR A 45 -17.97 10.39 -2.63
C TYR A 45 -18.79 9.94 -1.42
N ASN A 46 -18.44 10.39 -0.22
CA ASN A 46 -19.07 9.99 1.04
C ASN A 46 -19.11 8.46 1.24
N LEU A 47 -18.01 7.79 0.93
CA LEU A 47 -17.85 6.33 1.00
C LEU A 47 -16.84 5.93 2.08
N PRO A 48 -16.96 4.73 2.69
CA PRO A 48 -15.98 4.26 3.65
C PRO A 48 -14.65 3.87 2.98
N VAL A 49 -13.56 3.88 3.76
CA VAL A 49 -12.24 3.41 3.35
C VAL A 49 -11.93 2.08 4.02
N ILE A 50 -11.41 1.15 3.23
CA ILE A 50 -10.84 -0.10 3.71
C ILE A 50 -9.42 -0.27 3.16
N VAL A 51 -8.55 -0.89 3.94
CA VAL A 51 -7.20 -1.27 3.55
C VAL A 51 -7.10 -2.79 3.53
N VAL A 52 -6.60 -3.34 2.45
CA VAL A 52 -6.41 -4.80 2.30
C VAL A 52 -4.94 -5.08 2.06
N PHE A 53 -4.36 -5.96 2.87
CA PHE A 53 -3.06 -6.56 2.62
C PHE A 53 -3.24 -8.01 2.19
N CYS A 54 -2.69 -8.37 1.04
CA CYS A 54 -2.70 -9.74 0.54
C CYS A 54 -1.37 -10.42 0.85
N LEU A 55 -1.37 -11.30 1.85
CA LEU A 55 -0.22 -12.09 2.26
C LEU A 55 -0.03 -13.26 1.30
N VAL A 56 1.04 -13.25 0.55
CA VAL A 56 1.40 -14.39 -0.32
C VAL A 56 2.17 -15.43 0.48
N PRO A 57 1.93 -16.74 0.27
CA PRO A 57 2.62 -17.81 1.02
C PRO A 57 4.13 -17.81 0.83
N GLN A 58 4.60 -17.41 -0.37
CA GLN A 58 6.01 -17.29 -0.73
C GLN A 58 6.26 -16.02 -1.51
N PHE A 59 7.36 -15.34 -1.27
CA PHE A 59 7.76 -14.14 -2.01
C PHE A 59 9.27 -14.04 -2.18
N LEU A 60 9.76 -14.31 -3.42
CA LEU A 60 11.15 -14.07 -3.84
C LEU A 60 12.21 -14.63 -2.85
N GLY A 61 11.97 -15.81 -2.29
CA GLY A 61 12.91 -16.44 -1.35
C GLY A 61 12.96 -15.80 0.04
N ALA A 62 12.00 -14.93 0.38
CA ALA A 62 11.90 -14.38 1.73
C ALA A 62 11.66 -15.49 2.76
N THR A 63 12.37 -15.41 3.89
CA THR A 63 12.35 -16.38 4.96
C THR A 63 11.50 -15.89 6.16
N THR A 64 11.45 -16.65 7.23
CA THR A 64 10.80 -16.26 8.49
C THR A 64 11.26 -14.87 8.97
N ARG A 65 12.52 -14.51 8.77
CA ARG A 65 13.08 -13.21 9.16
C ARG A 65 12.30 -12.04 8.55
N GLN A 66 12.13 -12.05 7.24
CA GLN A 66 11.47 -10.95 6.53
C GLN A 66 9.95 -10.95 6.80
N TYR A 67 9.32 -12.13 6.81
CA TYR A 67 7.89 -12.23 7.05
C TYR A 67 7.50 -11.83 8.47
N SER A 68 8.26 -12.25 9.49
CA SER A 68 8.01 -11.85 10.88
C SER A 68 8.15 -10.35 11.06
N PHE A 69 9.19 -9.73 10.48
CA PHE A 69 9.39 -8.29 10.52
C PHE A 69 8.23 -7.53 9.87
N MET A 70 7.80 -7.97 8.69
CA MET A 70 6.68 -7.38 7.96
C MET A 70 5.36 -7.51 8.73
N LEU A 71 5.04 -8.70 9.23
CA LEU A 71 3.77 -8.95 9.91
C LEU A 71 3.66 -8.21 11.25
N GLU A 72 4.73 -8.10 12.01
CA GLU A 72 4.75 -7.27 13.23
C GLU A 72 4.54 -5.79 12.92
N GLY A 73 5.14 -5.27 11.83
CA GLY A 73 4.88 -3.92 11.36
C GLY A 73 3.42 -3.70 10.94
N LEU A 74 2.83 -4.67 10.24
CA LEU A 74 1.42 -4.59 9.80
C LEU A 74 0.43 -4.64 10.97
N LYS A 75 0.75 -5.27 12.09
CA LYS A 75 -0.06 -5.19 13.32
C LYS A 75 -0.15 -3.76 13.88
N GLU A 76 0.95 -3.00 13.80
CA GLU A 76 0.93 -1.58 14.17
C GLU A 76 0.07 -0.76 13.18
N VAL A 77 0.18 -1.05 11.88
CA VAL A 77 -0.63 -0.41 10.84
C VAL A 77 -2.12 -0.68 11.07
N GLU A 78 -2.52 -1.93 11.37
CA GLU A 78 -3.92 -2.26 11.69
C GLU A 78 -4.46 -1.39 12.84
N LYS A 79 -3.69 -1.23 13.93
CA LYS A 79 -4.08 -0.39 15.07
C LYS A 79 -4.19 1.08 14.69
N ALA A 80 -3.19 1.60 13.98
CA ALA A 80 -3.17 3.00 13.54
C ALA A 80 -4.34 3.34 12.60
N LEU A 81 -4.71 2.43 11.71
CA LEU A 81 -5.86 2.58 10.82
C LEU A 81 -7.19 2.53 11.58
N ALA A 82 -7.32 1.63 12.57
CA ALA A 82 -8.51 1.55 13.42
C ALA A 82 -8.79 2.86 14.18
N GLU A 83 -7.74 3.52 14.70
CA GLU A 83 -7.83 4.84 15.34
C GLU A 83 -8.33 5.93 14.36
N LYS A 84 -8.13 5.71 13.07
CA LYS A 84 -8.57 6.60 11.98
C LYS A 84 -9.93 6.18 11.36
N ASN A 85 -10.65 5.26 11.98
CA ASN A 85 -11.92 4.72 11.46
C ASN A 85 -11.78 4.09 10.06
N ILE A 86 -10.64 3.44 9.81
CA ILE A 86 -10.32 2.74 8.57
C ILE A 86 -10.14 1.26 8.89
N SER A 87 -10.89 0.40 8.23
CA SER A 87 -10.80 -1.05 8.44
C SER A 87 -9.61 -1.63 7.70
N PHE A 88 -8.84 -2.51 8.36
CA PHE A 88 -7.74 -3.24 7.76
C PHE A 88 -8.10 -4.72 7.61
N PHE A 89 -7.81 -5.34 6.48
CA PHE A 89 -8.04 -6.76 6.20
C PHE A 89 -6.74 -7.44 5.80
N LEU A 90 -6.45 -8.55 6.46
CA LEU A 90 -5.39 -9.47 6.08
C LEU A 90 -6.02 -10.67 5.36
N ILE A 91 -5.71 -10.83 4.08
CA ILE A 91 -6.13 -11.98 3.29
C ILE A 91 -4.91 -12.77 2.83
N THR A 92 -5.02 -14.09 2.68
CA THR A 92 -3.89 -14.96 2.30
C THR A 92 -4.11 -15.58 0.93
N GLY A 93 -3.06 -15.60 0.09
CA GLY A 93 -3.04 -16.24 -1.22
C GLY A 93 -2.46 -15.35 -2.31
N LEU A 94 -2.65 -15.75 -3.57
CA LEU A 94 -2.16 -15.01 -4.73
C LEU A 94 -3.03 -13.78 -4.99
N PRO A 95 -2.45 -12.57 -5.09
CA PRO A 95 -3.20 -11.33 -5.29
C PRO A 95 -4.10 -11.34 -6.52
N GLY A 96 -3.63 -11.88 -7.66
CA GLY A 96 -4.42 -11.99 -8.90
C GLY A 96 -5.71 -12.82 -8.79
N LYS A 97 -5.85 -13.60 -7.70
CA LYS A 97 -7.07 -14.33 -7.36
C LYS A 97 -7.82 -13.67 -6.18
N LYS A 98 -7.11 -13.43 -5.08
CA LYS A 98 -7.71 -13.00 -3.81
C LYS A 98 -8.23 -11.58 -3.80
N ILE A 99 -7.61 -10.67 -4.54
CA ILE A 99 -8.08 -9.28 -4.62
C ILE A 99 -9.40 -9.18 -5.41
N PRO A 100 -9.55 -9.79 -6.61
CA PRO A 100 -10.85 -9.81 -7.30
C PRO A 100 -11.96 -10.48 -6.48
N GLU A 101 -11.71 -11.62 -5.83
CA GLU A 101 -12.67 -12.28 -4.94
C GLU A 101 -13.12 -11.35 -3.81
N PHE A 102 -12.19 -10.59 -3.22
CA PHE A 102 -12.50 -9.64 -2.17
C PHE A 102 -13.32 -8.45 -2.69
N VAL A 103 -12.95 -7.91 -3.86
CA VAL A 103 -13.66 -6.81 -4.53
C VAL A 103 -15.12 -7.17 -4.78
N GLU A 104 -15.37 -8.36 -5.31
CA GLU A 104 -16.73 -8.86 -5.58
C GLU A 104 -17.51 -9.07 -4.29
N LYS A 105 -16.96 -9.82 -3.35
CA LYS A 105 -17.58 -10.17 -2.07
C LYS A 105 -18.05 -8.94 -1.28
N HIS A 106 -17.27 -7.88 -1.27
CA HIS A 106 -17.53 -6.68 -0.48
C HIS A 106 -18.06 -5.51 -1.33
N THR A 107 -18.42 -5.76 -2.58
CA THR A 107 -18.97 -4.77 -3.52
C THR A 107 -18.14 -3.49 -3.54
N VAL A 108 -16.81 -3.62 -3.65
CA VAL A 108 -15.87 -2.48 -3.59
C VAL A 108 -16.19 -1.45 -4.67
N GLY A 109 -16.17 -0.16 -4.33
CA GLY A 109 -16.51 0.93 -5.23
C GLY A 109 -15.39 1.30 -6.21
N ALA A 110 -14.15 1.35 -5.72
CA ALA A 110 -12.94 1.56 -6.51
C ALA A 110 -11.72 0.95 -5.81
N LEU A 111 -10.71 0.59 -6.59
CA LEU A 111 -9.43 0.06 -6.12
C LEU A 111 -8.32 1.10 -6.27
N VAL A 112 -7.54 1.29 -5.22
CA VAL A 112 -6.28 2.05 -5.26
C VAL A 112 -5.14 1.10 -4.93
N THR A 113 -4.02 1.19 -5.64
CA THR A 113 -2.84 0.35 -5.41
C THR A 113 -1.54 1.13 -5.52
N ASP A 114 -0.49 0.62 -4.92
CA ASP A 114 0.86 1.17 -5.02
C ASP A 114 1.47 0.94 -6.41
N PHE A 115 2.23 1.91 -6.87
CA PHE A 115 3.19 1.67 -7.94
C PHE A 115 4.32 0.75 -7.45
N SER A 116 4.64 -0.25 -8.25
CA SER A 116 5.82 -1.09 -8.04
C SER A 116 6.50 -1.40 -9.38
N PRO A 117 7.83 -1.25 -9.48
CA PRO A 117 8.59 -1.60 -10.67
C PRO A 117 8.79 -3.11 -10.81
N LEU A 118 8.62 -3.90 -9.75
CA LEU A 118 8.86 -5.34 -9.76
C LEU A 118 7.94 -6.05 -10.74
N ARG A 119 8.52 -6.92 -11.59
CA ARG A 119 7.81 -7.66 -12.62
C ARG A 119 6.63 -8.45 -12.04
N ILE A 120 6.83 -9.21 -10.99
CA ILE A 120 5.80 -10.01 -10.32
C ILE A 120 4.61 -9.15 -9.84
N LYS A 121 4.89 -7.96 -9.28
CA LYS A 121 3.84 -7.03 -8.82
C LYS A 121 3.06 -6.43 -10.00
N ARG A 122 3.73 -6.18 -11.11
CA ARG A 122 3.11 -5.68 -12.35
C ARG A 122 2.21 -6.74 -12.98
N GLU A 123 2.63 -8.00 -12.96
CA GLU A 123 1.84 -9.14 -13.44
C GLU A 123 0.57 -9.31 -12.59
N TRP A 124 0.68 -9.37 -11.27
CA TRP A 124 -0.50 -9.42 -10.39
C TRP A 124 -1.47 -8.27 -10.61
N LYS A 125 -0.96 -7.06 -10.75
CA LYS A 125 -1.80 -5.89 -11.03
C LYS A 125 -2.54 -6.03 -12.37
N LYS A 126 -1.84 -6.48 -13.42
CA LYS A 126 -2.46 -6.75 -14.73
C LYS A 126 -3.59 -7.77 -14.63
N GLU A 127 -3.37 -8.89 -13.93
CA GLU A 127 -4.39 -9.91 -13.69
C GLU A 127 -5.60 -9.38 -12.94
N ILE A 128 -5.38 -8.57 -11.88
CA ILE A 128 -6.45 -7.96 -11.08
C ILE A 128 -7.28 -7.03 -11.97
N VAL A 129 -6.63 -6.12 -12.69
CA VAL A 129 -7.30 -5.13 -13.55
C VAL A 129 -8.16 -5.80 -14.63
N GLN A 130 -7.75 -6.97 -15.14
CA GLN A 130 -8.56 -7.74 -16.09
C GLN A 130 -9.84 -8.32 -15.48
N LYS A 131 -9.81 -8.69 -14.18
CA LYS A 131 -10.88 -9.42 -13.50
C LYS A 131 -11.89 -8.54 -12.75
N ILE A 132 -11.52 -7.30 -12.40
CA ILE A 132 -12.42 -6.40 -11.67
C ILE A 132 -13.20 -5.50 -12.63
N ASP A 133 -14.42 -5.12 -12.25
CA ASP A 133 -15.27 -4.18 -13.01
C ASP A 133 -15.57 -2.93 -12.16
N ILE A 134 -14.50 -2.28 -11.73
CA ILE A 134 -14.48 -1.03 -10.96
C ILE A 134 -13.28 -0.17 -11.39
N PRO A 135 -13.29 1.15 -11.13
CA PRO A 135 -12.13 1.99 -11.38
C PRO A 135 -10.91 1.50 -10.59
N CYS A 136 -9.75 1.50 -11.25
CA CYS A 136 -8.50 1.16 -10.59
C CYS A 136 -7.48 2.28 -10.76
N TYR A 137 -7.00 2.80 -9.65
CA TYR A 137 -5.99 3.85 -9.57
C TYR A 137 -4.66 3.29 -9.09
N GLU A 138 -3.58 3.78 -9.66
CA GLU A 138 -2.22 3.50 -9.20
C GLU A 138 -1.57 4.78 -8.72
N VAL A 139 -0.97 4.73 -7.54
CA VAL A 139 -0.31 5.87 -6.90
C VAL A 139 1.17 5.58 -6.70
N ASP A 140 2.05 6.46 -7.17
CA ASP A 140 3.46 6.40 -6.81
C ASP A 140 3.65 7.06 -5.43
N ALA A 141 3.47 6.25 -4.39
CA ALA A 141 3.60 6.65 -3.00
C ALA A 141 5.04 6.57 -2.48
N HIS A 142 5.95 5.94 -3.22
CA HIS A 142 7.30 5.62 -2.78
C HIS A 142 8.34 6.65 -3.20
N ASN A 143 8.22 7.21 -4.40
CA ASN A 143 9.18 8.15 -4.94
C ASN A 143 8.78 9.60 -4.61
N ILE A 144 9.76 10.46 -4.33
CA ILE A 144 9.51 11.90 -4.17
C ILE A 144 8.93 12.45 -5.47
N VAL A 145 9.65 12.28 -6.57
CA VAL A 145 9.14 12.56 -7.92
C VAL A 145 8.58 11.26 -8.52
N PRO A 146 7.31 11.20 -8.88
CA PRO A 146 6.72 9.98 -9.46
C PRO A 146 7.46 9.52 -10.71
N CYS A 147 7.65 8.19 -10.86
CA CYS A 147 8.44 7.62 -11.94
C CYS A 147 8.03 8.09 -13.33
N TRP A 148 6.73 8.16 -13.60
CA TRP A 148 6.20 8.59 -14.90
C TRP A 148 6.27 10.10 -15.15
N THR A 149 6.48 10.88 -14.08
CA THR A 149 6.71 12.33 -14.17
C THR A 149 8.20 12.64 -14.32
N ALA A 150 9.06 11.85 -13.66
CA ALA A 150 10.50 12.03 -13.65
C ALA A 150 11.11 11.90 -15.06
N SER A 151 10.67 10.91 -15.84
CA SER A 151 11.05 10.78 -17.25
C SER A 151 10.01 9.95 -18.02
N PRO A 152 9.69 10.33 -19.27
CA PRO A 152 8.80 9.55 -20.13
C PRO A 152 9.47 8.28 -20.71
N LYS A 153 10.80 8.14 -20.53
CA LYS A 153 11.59 7.02 -21.04
C LYS A 153 12.54 6.48 -19.99
N GLN A 154 13.08 5.30 -20.24
CA GLN A 154 14.14 4.75 -19.42
C GLN A 154 15.41 5.59 -19.54
N GLU A 155 16.00 5.96 -18.42
CA GLU A 155 17.27 6.66 -18.34
C GLU A 155 18.39 5.70 -17.97
N TYR A 156 19.48 5.72 -18.72
CA TYR A 156 20.61 4.81 -18.52
C TYR A 156 21.75 5.44 -17.72
N GLY A 157 21.76 6.76 -17.58
CA GLY A 157 22.83 7.51 -16.90
C GLY A 157 22.30 8.50 -15.88
N ALA A 158 22.97 8.55 -14.72
CA ALA A 158 22.63 9.51 -13.67
C ALA A 158 22.74 10.97 -14.16
N TYR A 159 23.67 11.28 -15.07
CA TYR A 159 23.87 12.62 -15.58
C TYR A 159 22.68 13.13 -16.42
N THR A 160 21.97 12.24 -17.14
CA THR A 160 20.76 12.61 -17.89
C THR A 160 19.53 12.66 -16.99
N PHE A 161 19.49 11.85 -15.94
CA PHE A 161 18.36 11.74 -15.04
C PHE A 161 18.35 12.82 -13.97
N ARG A 162 19.52 13.14 -13.37
CA ARG A 162 19.64 14.12 -12.28
C ARG A 162 19.04 15.49 -12.59
N PRO A 163 19.31 16.14 -13.75
CA PRO A 163 18.71 17.43 -14.07
C PRO A 163 17.18 17.40 -14.13
N LYS A 164 16.60 16.28 -14.56
CA LYS A 164 15.14 16.11 -14.61
C LYS A 164 14.54 16.05 -13.21
N ILE A 165 15.17 15.27 -12.32
CA ILE A 165 14.77 15.19 -10.91
C ILE A 165 14.90 16.54 -10.23
N HIS A 166 16.05 17.24 -10.35
CA HIS A 166 16.24 18.54 -9.73
C HIS A 166 15.21 19.58 -10.18
N ARG A 167 14.81 19.55 -11.46
CA ARG A 167 13.77 20.45 -11.98
C ARG A 167 12.39 20.14 -11.38
N ALA A 168 12.10 18.88 -11.11
CA ALA A 168 10.81 18.44 -10.57
C ALA A 168 10.73 18.52 -9.04
N LEU A 169 11.86 18.44 -8.33
CA LEU A 169 11.91 18.44 -6.86
C LEU A 169 11.10 19.56 -6.19
N PRO A 170 11.20 20.85 -6.61
CA PRO A 170 10.43 21.92 -5.97
C PRO A 170 8.92 21.70 -5.99
N GLU A 171 8.41 21.01 -6.99
CA GLU A 171 6.99 20.69 -7.12
C GLU A 171 6.56 19.53 -6.20
N PHE A 172 7.44 18.55 -5.99
CA PHE A 172 7.08 17.29 -5.31
C PHE A 172 7.67 17.12 -3.90
N LEU A 173 8.62 17.97 -3.52
CA LEU A 173 9.20 17.95 -2.18
C LEU A 173 8.29 18.73 -1.22
N GLU A 174 7.19 18.11 -0.88
CA GLU A 174 6.17 18.66 0.00
C GLU A 174 6.00 17.80 1.26
N ASN A 175 5.52 18.41 2.35
CA ASN A 175 5.18 17.67 3.56
C ASN A 175 3.98 16.76 3.32
N TYR A 176 4.02 15.58 3.89
CA TYR A 176 2.86 14.68 3.87
C TYR A 176 1.72 15.27 4.70
N PRO A 177 0.49 15.36 4.14
CA PRO A 177 -0.68 15.66 4.95
C PRO A 177 -0.90 14.59 6.01
N THR A 178 -1.44 15.01 7.16
CA THR A 178 -1.79 14.06 8.22
C THR A 178 -3.04 13.27 7.85
N LEU A 179 -2.99 11.95 7.94
CA LEU A 179 -4.16 11.09 7.80
C LEU A 179 -5.21 11.44 8.85
N LYS A 180 -6.37 11.92 8.43
CA LYS A 180 -7.48 12.33 9.30
C LYS A 180 -8.32 11.13 9.71
N LYS A 181 -9.11 11.27 10.78
CA LYS A 181 -10.15 10.29 11.09
C LYS A 181 -11.19 10.29 9.96
N HIS A 182 -11.46 9.12 9.39
CA HIS A 182 -12.39 9.01 8.25
C HIS A 182 -13.82 9.16 8.73
N PRO A 183 -14.65 10.02 8.07
CA PRO A 183 -15.99 10.33 8.57
C PRO A 183 -16.98 9.18 8.40
N VAL A 184 -16.81 8.35 7.35
CA VAL A 184 -17.75 7.27 7.01
C VAL A 184 -17.24 5.94 7.53
N THR A 185 -18.01 5.29 8.39
CA THR A 185 -17.65 3.99 8.98
C THR A 185 -18.06 2.84 8.06
N TRP A 186 -17.17 1.89 7.87
CA TRP A 186 -17.51 0.60 7.25
C TRP A 186 -18.34 -0.25 8.20
N LYS A 187 -19.58 -0.58 7.82
CA LYS A 187 -20.57 -1.24 8.70
C LYS A 187 -20.46 -2.75 8.77
N GLU A 188 -19.77 -3.41 7.83
CA GLU A 188 -19.59 -4.85 7.91
C GLU A 188 -18.77 -5.23 9.13
N LYS A 189 -19.23 -6.27 9.85
CA LYS A 189 -18.48 -6.81 10.99
C LYS A 189 -17.14 -7.36 10.50
N LYS A 190 -16.09 -6.66 10.83
CA LYS A 190 -14.72 -7.08 10.60
C LYS A 190 -14.33 -8.12 11.65
N GLY A 191 -13.95 -9.31 11.20
CA GLY A 191 -13.14 -10.21 12.03
C GLY A 191 -11.77 -9.58 12.27
N LYS A 192 -11.19 -9.70 13.47
CA LYS A 192 -9.79 -9.34 13.70
C LYS A 192 -8.91 -10.19 12.78
N ALA A 193 -7.84 -9.59 12.25
CA ALA A 193 -6.85 -10.34 11.50
C ALA A 193 -6.28 -11.47 12.36
N ASP A 194 -6.37 -12.70 11.89
CA ASP A 194 -5.76 -13.84 12.57
C ASP A 194 -4.30 -13.98 12.16
N TRP A 195 -3.46 -13.20 12.83
CA TRP A 195 -2.03 -13.14 12.58
C TRP A 195 -1.32 -14.48 12.80
N LYS A 196 -1.77 -15.29 13.79
CA LYS A 196 -1.18 -16.60 14.08
C LYS A 196 -1.51 -17.59 12.96
N LYS A 197 -2.79 -17.68 12.58
CA LYS A 197 -3.22 -18.53 11.47
C LYS A 197 -2.52 -18.15 10.17
N SER A 198 -2.38 -16.85 9.90
CA SER A 198 -1.71 -16.37 8.70
C SER A 198 -0.23 -16.77 8.64
N MET A 199 0.48 -16.77 9.77
CA MET A 199 1.86 -17.30 9.83
C MET A 199 1.93 -18.79 9.50
N LEU A 200 0.95 -19.59 9.95
CA LEU A 200 0.91 -21.04 9.68
C LEU A 200 0.65 -21.39 8.21
N THR A 201 0.14 -20.43 7.43
CA THR A 201 -0.11 -20.65 5.99
C THR A 201 1.11 -20.31 5.11
N LEU A 202 2.21 -19.86 5.70
CA LEU A 202 3.42 -19.51 4.96
C LEU A 202 4.24 -20.75 4.60
N GLU A 203 4.68 -20.78 3.35
CA GLU A 203 5.54 -21.84 2.78
C GLU A 203 6.96 -21.28 2.63
N ILE A 204 7.60 -20.97 3.76
CA ILE A 204 8.87 -20.26 3.83
C ILE A 204 9.93 -21.05 4.62
N ASP A 205 11.19 -20.75 4.37
CA ASP A 205 12.30 -21.28 5.16
C ASP A 205 12.23 -20.71 6.59
N GLN A 206 12.09 -21.62 7.56
CA GLN A 206 12.02 -21.31 8.97
C GLN A 206 13.36 -21.41 9.69
N THR A 207 14.41 -21.85 9.01
CA THR A 207 15.75 -21.99 9.60
C THR A 207 16.46 -20.66 9.83
N VAL A 208 16.00 -19.60 9.14
CA VAL A 208 16.54 -18.23 9.28
C VAL A 208 15.68 -17.43 10.27
N PRO A 209 16.11 -17.31 11.55
CA PRO A 209 15.29 -16.67 12.57
C PRO A 209 15.22 -15.15 12.39
N PRO A 210 14.21 -14.49 13.01
CA PRO A 210 14.17 -13.04 13.12
C PRO A 210 15.42 -12.46 13.77
N VAL A 211 15.73 -11.20 13.47
CA VAL A 211 16.79 -10.45 14.16
C VAL A 211 16.22 -9.73 15.39
N ASP A 212 17.04 -9.53 16.42
CA ASP A 212 16.65 -8.87 17.67
C ASP A 212 17.07 -7.40 17.74
N TRP A 213 18.12 -7.02 17.00
CA TRP A 213 18.68 -5.66 16.98
C TRP A 213 17.85 -4.65 16.17
N LEU A 214 16.97 -5.11 15.28
CA LEU A 214 16.09 -4.28 14.47
C LEU A 214 14.64 -4.52 14.84
N LYS A 215 13.96 -3.48 15.35
CA LYS A 215 12.56 -3.57 15.73
C LYS A 215 11.66 -3.16 14.55
N PRO A 216 10.60 -3.93 14.24
CA PRO A 216 9.64 -3.60 13.18
C PRO A 216 8.70 -2.45 13.59
N GLY A 217 8.03 -1.88 12.58
CA GLY A 217 6.97 -0.90 12.77
C GLY A 217 7.39 0.56 12.63
N GLU A 218 6.40 1.43 12.38
CA GLU A 218 6.61 2.85 12.12
C GLU A 218 7.24 3.61 13.30
N LYS A 219 6.87 3.25 14.52
CA LYS A 219 7.42 3.90 15.73
C LYS A 219 8.93 3.74 15.84
N PHE A 220 9.41 2.52 15.60
CA PHE A 220 10.85 2.24 15.66
C PHE A 220 11.59 2.83 14.46
N ALA A 221 11.02 2.79 13.26
CA ALA A 221 11.57 3.43 12.09
C ALA A 221 11.77 4.94 12.30
N GLN A 222 10.76 5.63 12.86
CA GLN A 222 10.87 7.06 13.19
C GLN A 222 11.89 7.34 14.30
N LYS A 223 11.98 6.46 15.32
CA LYS A 223 13.01 6.60 16.37
C LYS A 223 14.40 6.49 15.76
N THR A 224 14.64 5.49 14.92
CA THR A 224 15.93 5.28 14.24
C THR A 224 16.29 6.48 13.36
N LEU A 225 15.32 6.98 12.56
CA LEU A 225 15.53 8.17 11.73
C LEU A 225 15.90 9.41 12.57
N ARG A 226 15.18 9.67 13.67
CA ARG A 226 15.48 10.79 14.57
C ARG A 226 16.87 10.67 15.22
N THR A 227 17.29 9.46 15.56
CA THR A 227 18.63 9.22 16.09
C THR A 227 19.69 9.51 15.02
N PHE A 228 19.48 9.04 13.80
CA PHE A 228 20.38 9.30 12.66
C PHE A 228 20.53 10.79 12.35
N LEU A 229 19.44 11.55 12.40
CA LEU A 229 19.46 13.01 12.10
C LEU A 229 20.10 13.86 13.22
N LYS A 230 20.33 13.30 14.42
CA LYS A 230 20.97 14.02 15.55
C LYS A 230 22.48 13.81 15.59
N ASN A 231 22.98 12.79 14.89
CA ASN A 231 24.40 12.47 14.77
C ASN A 231 24.94 12.97 13.42
#